data_d2a04debe9ea61cfbac441678b5090d7
#
_entry.id   d2a04debe9ea61cfbac441678b5090d7
#
_cell.length_a   1.000
_cell.length_b   1.000
_cell.length_c   1.000
_cell.angle_alpha   90.00
_cell.angle_beta   90.00
_cell.angle_gamma   90.00
#
_symmetry.space_group_name_H-M   'P 1'
#
loop_
_entity.id
_entity.type
_entity.pdbx_description
1 polymer ?
#
loop_
_entity_poly.entity_id
_entity_poly.type
_entity_poly.pdbx_seq_one_letter_code
_entity_poly.pdbx_strand_id
1 'polypeptide(L)'
;MTRRYIHLLYVVIGCLLMLTTASSCRISYKFNGAALDYNVYRTIRVGQFPIRAALVYAPLQQTFENELTDYIARNTRLQTTDSGNADLSIEGEITGYSLSPQAVTEDAYASKTRLTISVRVKYTDTRNDANSVDQTFSAYRDFSTTELLIDVQDQLCQEISKELVELIFNATLGNW
;
A
#
# COMPACT_ATOMS: atom_id res chain seq x y z
N MET A 1 -36.88 -55.60 21.84
CA MET A 1 -36.59 -54.96 20.51
C MET A 1 -36.49 -53.43 20.58
N THR A 2 -37.12 -52.71 21.49
CA THR A 2 -37.18 -51.24 21.60
C THR A 2 -35.85 -50.54 21.89
N ARG A 3 -34.93 -51.11 22.71
CA ARG A 3 -33.64 -50.46 23.06
C ARG A 3 -32.70 -50.31 21.86
N ARG A 4 -32.69 -51.22 20.90
CA ARG A 4 -31.85 -51.11 19.68
C ARG A 4 -32.27 -49.96 18.76
N TYR A 5 -33.56 -49.69 18.65
CA TYR A 5 -34.09 -48.60 17.85
C TYR A 5 -33.81 -47.23 18.49
N ILE A 6 -33.77 -47.15 19.81
CA ILE A 6 -33.44 -45.94 20.55
C ILE A 6 -31.97 -45.56 20.32
N HIS A 7 -31.02 -46.51 20.39
CA HIS A 7 -29.61 -46.22 20.10
C HIS A 7 -29.41 -45.83 18.64
N LEU A 8 -30.09 -46.44 17.70
CA LEU A 8 -30.03 -46.12 16.28
C LEU A 8 -30.57 -44.70 16.04
N LEU A 9 -31.63 -44.27 16.72
CA LEU A 9 -32.18 -42.92 16.67
C LEU A 9 -31.19 -41.88 17.19
N TYR A 10 -30.49 -42.14 18.32
CA TYR A 10 -29.49 -41.22 18.85
C TYR A 10 -28.26 -41.08 17.93
N VAL A 11 -27.84 -42.17 17.27
CA VAL A 11 -26.74 -42.13 16.29
C VAL A 11 -27.11 -41.30 15.07
N VAL A 12 -28.34 -41.47 14.56
CA VAL A 12 -28.83 -40.71 13.41
C VAL A 12 -28.96 -39.22 13.74
N ILE A 13 -29.49 -38.88 14.93
CA ILE A 13 -29.59 -37.48 15.39
C ILE A 13 -28.18 -36.88 15.57
N GLY A 14 -27.25 -37.64 16.14
CA GLY A 14 -25.84 -37.20 16.30
C GLY A 14 -25.15 -36.95 14.97
N CYS A 15 -25.32 -37.82 13.97
CA CYS A 15 -24.82 -37.58 12.62
C CYS A 15 -25.45 -36.36 11.94
N LEU A 16 -26.76 -36.17 12.13
CA LEU A 16 -27.49 -35.02 11.57
C LEU A 16 -26.99 -33.67 12.18
N LEU A 17 -26.71 -33.65 13.48
CA LEU A 17 -26.14 -32.49 14.16
C LEU A 17 -24.70 -32.20 13.69
N MET A 18 -23.90 -33.21 13.39
CA MET A 18 -22.53 -32.99 12.86
C MET A 18 -22.50 -32.46 11.44
N LEU A 19 -23.53 -32.75 10.63
CA LEU A 19 -23.63 -32.21 9.26
C LEU A 19 -23.99 -30.71 9.22
N THR A 20 -24.58 -30.15 10.29
CA THR A 20 -24.96 -28.73 10.33
C THR A 20 -23.82 -27.79 10.71
N THR A 21 -22.69 -28.27 11.23
CA THR A 21 -21.54 -27.46 11.62
C THR A 21 -20.55 -27.19 10.47
N ALA A 22 -20.77 -27.78 9.30
CA ALA A 22 -20.00 -27.49 8.10
C ALA A 22 -20.45 -26.19 7.38
N SER A 23 -20.86 -25.16 8.14
CA SER A 23 -20.97 -23.80 7.61
C SER A 23 -19.55 -23.28 7.36
N SER A 24 -18.98 -23.73 6.27
CA SER A 24 -17.75 -23.23 5.70
C SER A 24 -17.86 -21.70 5.61
N CYS A 25 -17.09 -20.99 6.45
CA CYS A 25 -16.78 -19.60 6.23
C CYS A 25 -16.21 -19.48 4.81
N ARG A 26 -17.03 -19.10 3.85
CA ARG A 26 -16.55 -18.63 2.56
C ARG A 26 -15.81 -17.31 2.84
N ILE A 27 -14.52 -17.41 3.06
CA ILE A 27 -13.63 -16.27 2.91
C ILE A 27 -13.66 -15.95 1.41
N SER A 28 -14.55 -15.03 1.04
CA SER A 28 -14.54 -14.42 -0.28
C SER A 28 -13.33 -13.49 -0.32
N TYR A 29 -12.17 -13.98 -0.74
CA TYR A 29 -11.16 -13.15 -1.33
C TYR A 29 -11.78 -12.59 -2.62
N LYS A 30 -12.40 -11.43 -2.53
CA LYS A 30 -12.58 -10.58 -3.69
C LYS A 30 -11.18 -10.13 -4.09
N PHE A 31 -10.53 -10.88 -4.94
CA PHE A 31 -9.60 -10.33 -5.91
C PHE A 31 -10.47 -9.45 -6.83
N ASN A 32 -10.78 -8.25 -6.38
CA ASN A 32 -11.24 -7.18 -7.25
C ASN A 32 -10.01 -6.65 -8.01
N GLY A 33 -9.36 -7.52 -8.77
CA GLY A 33 -8.51 -7.15 -9.88
C GLY A 33 -9.42 -6.82 -11.07
N ALA A 34 -10.39 -5.94 -10.90
CA ALA A 34 -10.99 -5.28 -12.03
C ALA A 34 -9.89 -4.38 -12.57
N ALA A 35 -9.25 -4.79 -13.68
CA ALA A 35 -8.29 -3.96 -14.37
C ALA A 35 -8.99 -2.65 -14.74
N LEU A 36 -8.31 -1.52 -14.51
CA LEU A 36 -8.76 -0.20 -14.92
C LEU A 36 -9.30 -0.28 -16.36
N ASP A 37 -10.54 0.15 -16.59
CA ASP A 37 -11.10 0.14 -17.94
C ASP A 37 -10.44 1.24 -18.80
N TYR A 38 -9.45 0.87 -19.57
CA TYR A 38 -8.71 1.77 -20.44
C TYR A 38 -9.53 2.33 -21.64
N ASN A 39 -10.76 1.88 -21.86
CA ASN A 39 -11.69 2.55 -22.78
C ASN A 39 -12.30 3.81 -22.15
N VAL A 40 -12.40 3.82 -20.83
CA VAL A 40 -12.97 4.91 -20.02
C VAL A 40 -11.87 5.84 -19.49
N TYR A 41 -10.80 5.26 -18.94
CA TYR A 41 -9.70 5.97 -18.31
C TYR A 41 -8.47 5.90 -19.22
N ARG A 42 -8.07 7.05 -19.75
CA ARG A 42 -6.96 7.14 -20.73
C ARG A 42 -5.81 7.99 -20.23
N THR A 43 -6.10 8.96 -19.37
CA THR A 43 -5.15 9.99 -18.96
C THR A 43 -5.02 10.07 -17.45
N ILE A 44 -3.80 10.34 -16.99
CA ILE A 44 -3.51 10.62 -15.58
C ILE A 44 -2.62 11.85 -15.48
N ARG A 45 -2.95 12.76 -14.56
CA ARG A 45 -2.09 13.85 -14.16
C ARG A 45 -1.34 13.46 -12.88
N VAL A 46 -0.01 13.47 -12.96
CA VAL A 46 0.84 13.35 -11.79
C VAL A 46 1.27 14.76 -11.37
N GLY A 47 0.76 15.20 -10.21
CA GLY A 47 1.09 16.50 -9.63
C GLY A 47 2.43 16.47 -8.89
N GLN A 48 2.76 17.61 -8.28
CA GLN A 48 3.98 17.75 -7.47
C GLN A 48 3.76 17.22 -6.06
N PHE A 49 4.86 16.78 -5.42
CA PHE A 49 4.90 16.33 -4.04
C PHE A 49 5.90 17.14 -3.21
N PRO A 50 5.60 18.42 -2.93
CA PRO A 50 6.49 19.28 -2.17
C PRO A 50 6.79 18.72 -0.79
N ILE A 51 8.02 18.93 -0.30
CA ILE A 51 8.44 18.52 1.03
C ILE A 51 7.89 19.52 2.05
N ARG A 52 7.06 19.04 2.98
CA ARG A 52 6.48 19.76 4.13
C ARG A 52 7.00 19.20 5.46
N ALA A 53 7.90 18.23 5.43
CA ALA A 53 8.53 17.68 6.61
C ALA A 53 9.42 18.71 7.33
N ALA A 54 9.59 18.54 8.65
CA ALA A 54 10.46 19.39 9.46
C ALA A 54 11.94 19.30 9.04
N LEU A 55 12.38 18.10 8.63
CA LEU A 55 13.69 17.88 8.02
C LEU A 55 13.52 17.77 6.51
N VAL A 56 14.41 18.42 5.78
CA VAL A 56 14.34 18.50 4.32
C VAL A 56 15.57 17.86 3.70
N TYR A 57 15.34 16.88 2.84
CA TYR A 57 16.31 16.36 1.90
C TYR A 57 15.81 16.64 0.49
N ALA A 58 16.31 17.70 -0.14
CA ALA A 58 15.78 18.23 -1.39
C ALA A 58 15.70 17.21 -2.56
N PRO A 59 16.69 16.30 -2.76
CA PRO A 59 16.60 15.29 -3.82
C PRO A 59 15.43 14.31 -3.68
N LEU A 60 14.89 14.11 -2.47
CA LEU A 60 13.82 13.17 -2.21
C LEU A 60 12.57 13.46 -3.05
N GLN A 61 12.21 14.73 -3.22
CA GLN A 61 11.03 15.10 -4.02
C GLN A 61 11.14 14.56 -5.44
N GLN A 62 12.24 14.87 -6.10
CA GLN A 62 12.47 14.44 -7.49
C GLN A 62 12.59 12.91 -7.60
N THR A 63 13.26 12.28 -6.65
CA THR A 63 13.40 10.81 -6.60
C THR A 63 12.01 10.14 -6.50
N PHE A 64 11.15 10.64 -5.61
CA PHE A 64 9.81 10.10 -5.43
C PHE A 64 8.90 10.34 -6.64
N GLU A 65 8.88 11.57 -7.17
CA GLU A 65 8.06 11.94 -8.33
C GLU A 65 8.45 11.14 -9.59
N ASN A 66 9.75 10.95 -9.83
CA ASN A 66 10.25 10.12 -10.92
C ASN A 66 9.82 8.65 -10.75
N GLU A 67 10.03 8.06 -9.55
CA GLU A 67 9.66 6.66 -9.31
C GLU A 67 8.15 6.44 -9.46
N LEU A 68 7.31 7.38 -8.97
CA LEU A 68 5.85 7.31 -9.11
C LEU A 68 5.43 7.35 -10.59
N THR A 69 5.98 8.29 -11.34
CA THR A 69 5.67 8.45 -12.77
C THR A 69 6.09 7.23 -13.57
N ASP A 70 7.30 6.74 -13.33
CA ASP A 70 7.85 5.56 -13.99
C ASP A 70 7.07 4.29 -13.63
N TYR A 71 6.66 4.15 -12.37
CA TYR A 71 5.88 3.00 -11.93
C TYR A 71 4.51 2.97 -12.59
N ILE A 72 3.81 4.10 -12.65
CA ILE A 72 2.53 4.23 -13.36
C ILE A 72 2.70 3.88 -14.84
N ALA A 73 3.72 4.43 -15.50
CA ALA A 73 3.97 4.19 -16.92
C ALA A 73 4.28 2.72 -17.24
N ARG A 74 4.99 2.02 -16.34
CA ARG A 74 5.31 0.58 -16.51
C ARG A 74 4.13 -0.34 -16.21
N ASN A 75 3.24 0.03 -15.31
CA ASN A 75 2.19 -0.86 -14.81
C ASN A 75 0.79 -0.53 -15.35
N THR A 76 0.64 0.56 -16.11
CA THR A 76 -0.65 0.96 -16.71
C THR A 76 -0.50 1.32 -18.18
N ARG A 77 -1.64 1.50 -18.85
CA ARG A 77 -1.70 2.05 -20.22
C ARG A 77 -2.12 3.52 -20.21
N LEU A 78 -2.13 4.16 -19.04
CA LEU A 78 -2.52 5.56 -18.91
C LEU A 78 -1.44 6.45 -19.55
N GLN A 79 -1.89 7.49 -20.24
CA GLN A 79 -1.01 8.54 -20.75
C GLN A 79 -0.88 9.64 -19.72
N THR A 80 0.35 9.93 -19.30
CA THR A 80 0.61 11.05 -18.39
C THR A 80 0.39 12.37 -19.13
N THR A 81 -0.32 13.30 -18.49
CA THR A 81 -0.63 14.61 -19.04
C THR A 81 -0.56 15.70 -17.96
N ASP A 82 -0.18 16.91 -18.36
CA ASP A 82 -0.23 18.10 -17.49
C ASP A 82 -1.59 18.81 -17.57
N SER A 83 -2.51 18.31 -18.40
CA SER A 83 -3.83 18.89 -18.57
C SER A 83 -4.66 18.80 -17.30
N GLY A 84 -5.33 19.90 -16.91
CA GLY A 84 -6.28 19.90 -15.80
C GLY A 84 -7.53 19.04 -16.01
N ASN A 85 -7.77 18.55 -17.22
CA ASN A 85 -8.91 17.70 -17.58
C ASN A 85 -8.53 16.21 -17.70
N ALA A 86 -7.50 15.76 -17.01
CA ALA A 86 -7.15 14.34 -16.95
C ALA A 86 -8.29 13.51 -16.32
N ASP A 87 -8.47 12.26 -16.77
CA ASP A 87 -9.46 11.34 -16.22
C ASP A 87 -9.17 11.04 -14.74
N LEU A 88 -7.88 10.90 -14.42
CA LEU A 88 -7.37 10.63 -13.09
C LEU A 88 -6.33 11.67 -12.71
N SER A 89 -6.21 11.98 -11.42
CA SER A 89 -5.12 12.81 -10.93
C SER A 89 -4.58 12.27 -9.61
N ILE A 90 -3.26 12.38 -9.45
CA ILE A 90 -2.56 12.03 -8.22
C ILE A 90 -1.61 13.16 -7.86
N GLU A 91 -1.75 13.69 -6.66
CA GLU A 91 -0.94 14.79 -6.13
C GLU A 91 -0.82 14.62 -4.62
N GLY A 92 0.09 15.34 -3.98
CA GLY A 92 0.24 15.22 -2.53
C GLY A 92 1.38 16.04 -1.98
N GLU A 93 1.88 15.60 -0.85
CA GLU A 93 3.00 16.24 -0.16
C GLU A 93 3.79 15.23 0.66
N ILE A 94 5.10 15.42 0.76
CA ILE A 94 5.98 14.64 1.65
C ILE A 94 5.88 15.28 3.03
N THR A 95 5.12 14.63 3.92
CA THR A 95 4.78 15.16 5.26
C THR A 95 5.75 14.75 6.34
N GLY A 96 6.52 13.67 6.12
CA GLY A 96 7.44 13.14 7.11
C GLY A 96 8.78 12.73 6.51
N TYR A 97 9.84 13.12 7.20
CA TYR A 97 11.21 12.63 7.03
C TYR A 97 11.85 12.63 8.41
N SER A 98 12.00 11.45 9.01
CA SER A 98 12.42 11.36 10.41
C SER A 98 13.38 10.21 10.65
N LEU A 99 14.26 10.41 11.61
CA LEU A 99 15.21 9.42 12.10
C LEU A 99 14.83 9.01 13.51
N SER A 100 14.84 7.71 13.78
CA SER A 100 14.60 7.18 15.13
C SER A 100 15.58 6.05 15.45
N PRO A 101 16.25 6.10 16.62
CA PRO A 101 17.05 4.98 17.10
C PRO A 101 16.17 3.75 17.27
N GLN A 102 16.66 2.59 16.86
CA GLN A 102 16.00 1.32 17.13
C GLN A 102 16.65 0.64 18.32
N ALA A 103 15.81 0.15 19.26
CA ALA A 103 16.27 -0.56 20.42
C ALA A 103 17.00 -1.85 20.01
N VAL A 104 18.12 -2.12 20.65
CA VAL A 104 18.86 -3.37 20.52
C VAL A 104 18.12 -4.42 21.35
N THR A 105 17.67 -5.51 20.75
CA THR A 105 17.26 -6.70 21.50
C THR A 105 18.51 -7.42 21.99
N GLU A 106 18.40 -8.19 23.11
CA GLU A 106 19.53 -8.83 23.78
C GLU A 106 20.47 -9.65 22.85
N ASP A 107 19.96 -10.09 21.70
CA ASP A 107 20.70 -10.87 20.69
C ASP A 107 21.27 -10.03 19.52
N ALA A 108 21.04 -8.71 19.49
CA ALA A 108 21.48 -7.86 18.38
C ALA A 108 22.74 -7.05 18.74
N TYR A 109 23.89 -7.45 18.24
CA TYR A 109 25.18 -6.77 18.46
C TYR A 109 25.33 -5.41 17.77
N ALA A 110 24.38 -4.97 16.94
CA ALA A 110 24.48 -3.72 16.21
C ALA A 110 23.26 -2.82 16.44
N SER A 111 23.50 -1.61 16.89
CA SER A 111 22.49 -0.55 16.95
C SER A 111 22.09 -0.14 15.53
N LYS A 112 20.81 0.15 15.32
CA LYS A 112 20.27 0.63 14.04
C LYS A 112 19.59 1.97 14.19
N THR A 113 19.59 2.73 13.16
CA THR A 113 18.77 3.95 13.01
C THR A 113 17.76 3.70 11.91
N ARG A 114 16.52 4.09 12.16
CA ARG A 114 15.43 4.01 11.19
C ARG A 114 15.20 5.34 10.53
N LEU A 115 15.25 5.37 9.20
CA LEU A 115 14.75 6.47 8.40
C LEU A 115 13.31 6.15 8.00
N THR A 116 12.36 7.02 8.36
CA THR A 116 10.95 6.92 7.96
C THR A 116 10.57 8.10 7.07
N ILE A 117 9.93 7.81 5.94
CA ILE A 117 9.35 8.81 5.04
C ILE A 117 7.84 8.61 5.01
N SER A 118 7.09 9.72 5.08
CA SER A 118 5.63 9.73 5.00
C SER A 118 5.18 10.68 3.90
N VAL A 119 4.23 10.21 3.09
CA VAL A 119 3.66 10.97 1.97
C VAL A 119 2.15 10.96 2.09
N ARG A 120 1.52 12.13 2.14
CA ARG A 120 0.09 12.28 1.98
C ARG A 120 -0.24 12.36 0.51
N VAL A 121 -1.16 11.52 0.07
CA VAL A 121 -1.57 11.41 -1.33
C VAL A 121 -3.05 11.71 -1.45
N LYS A 122 -3.37 12.57 -2.41
CA LYS A 122 -4.73 12.80 -2.87
C LYS A 122 -4.85 12.27 -4.31
N TYR A 123 -5.55 11.16 -4.43
CA TYR A 123 -5.93 10.58 -5.71
C TYR A 123 -7.38 10.97 -6.00
N THR A 124 -7.65 11.46 -7.21
CA THR A 124 -8.98 11.87 -7.64
C THR A 124 -9.36 11.17 -8.93
N ASP A 125 -10.50 10.49 -8.88
CA ASP A 125 -11.18 9.95 -10.05
C ASP A 125 -12.27 10.94 -10.46
N THR A 126 -12.10 11.59 -11.63
CA THR A 126 -13.04 12.61 -12.12
C THR A 126 -14.38 12.04 -12.58
N ARG A 127 -14.47 10.72 -12.77
CA ARG A 127 -15.67 10.02 -13.23
C ARG A 127 -16.45 9.35 -12.10
N ASN A 128 -15.75 8.92 -11.06
CA ASN A 128 -16.35 8.26 -9.90
C ASN A 128 -15.64 8.68 -8.61
N ASP A 129 -16.16 9.69 -7.96
CA ASP A 129 -15.59 10.24 -6.72
C ASP A 129 -15.49 9.20 -5.58
N ALA A 130 -16.29 8.14 -5.60
CA ALA A 130 -16.19 7.05 -4.63
C ALA A 130 -14.85 6.29 -4.69
N ASN A 131 -14.12 6.39 -5.79
CA ASN A 131 -12.79 5.79 -5.96
C ASN A 131 -11.66 6.76 -5.53
N SER A 132 -11.99 8.01 -5.22
CA SER A 132 -11.00 9.00 -4.79
C SER A 132 -10.47 8.66 -3.39
N VAL A 133 -9.15 8.90 -3.19
CA VAL A 133 -8.44 8.55 -1.95
C VAL A 133 -7.67 9.78 -1.45
N ASP A 134 -7.79 10.09 -0.15
CA ASP A 134 -6.92 11.06 0.54
C ASP A 134 -6.35 10.37 1.78
N GLN A 135 -5.10 9.91 1.67
CA GLN A 135 -4.48 9.05 2.69
C GLN A 135 -2.98 9.33 2.82
N THR A 136 -2.45 9.06 4.00
CA THR A 136 -1.01 9.10 4.26
C THR A 136 -0.43 7.69 4.23
N PHE A 137 0.66 7.53 3.48
CA PHE A 137 1.46 6.32 3.39
C PHE A 137 2.81 6.56 4.05
N SER A 138 3.36 5.52 4.68
CA SER A 138 4.66 5.59 5.33
C SER A 138 5.44 4.31 5.06
N ALA A 139 6.74 4.47 4.77
CA ALA A 139 7.66 3.35 4.66
C ALA A 139 8.99 3.71 5.31
N TYR A 140 9.82 2.73 5.61
CA TYR A 140 11.07 2.95 6.32
C TYR A 140 12.18 2.00 5.87
N ARG A 141 13.43 2.41 6.18
CA ARG A 141 14.62 1.54 6.12
C ARG A 141 15.46 1.74 7.37
N ASP A 142 16.05 0.64 7.81
CA ASP A 142 16.99 0.63 8.92
C ASP A 142 18.43 0.58 8.37
N PHE A 143 19.30 1.41 8.90
CA PHE A 143 20.73 1.42 8.58
C PHE A 143 21.57 1.36 9.86
N SER A 144 22.85 1.01 9.74
CA SER A 144 23.74 0.90 10.89
C SER A 144 24.02 2.25 11.52
N THR A 145 24.03 2.35 12.86
CA THR A 145 24.46 3.56 13.55
C THR A 145 25.95 3.91 13.34
N THR A 146 26.73 2.97 12.77
CA THR A 146 28.13 3.20 12.41
C THR A 146 28.29 3.88 11.05
N GLU A 147 27.22 3.95 10.26
CA GLU A 147 27.16 4.62 8.97
C GLU A 147 26.69 6.06 9.14
N LEU A 148 27.27 6.97 8.39
CA LEU A 148 26.77 8.34 8.35
C LEU A 148 25.58 8.42 7.41
N LEU A 149 24.51 9.10 7.84
CA LEU A 149 23.30 9.25 7.02
C LEU A 149 23.61 9.77 5.62
N ILE A 150 24.51 10.73 5.52
CA ILE A 150 24.88 11.38 4.25
C ILE A 150 25.43 10.39 3.21
N ASP A 151 26.04 9.29 3.65
CA ASP A 151 26.64 8.29 2.75
C ASP A 151 25.60 7.30 2.22
N VAL A 152 24.52 7.07 2.98
CA VAL A 152 23.50 6.07 2.65
C VAL A 152 22.14 6.68 2.28
N GLN A 153 21.98 7.98 2.48
CA GLN A 153 20.72 8.70 2.37
C GLN A 153 20.06 8.55 0.99
N ASP A 154 20.83 8.69 -0.07
CA ASP A 154 20.31 8.56 -1.45
C ASP A 154 19.73 7.18 -1.70
N GLN A 155 20.46 6.14 -1.33
CA GLN A 155 20.01 4.77 -1.49
C GLN A 155 18.75 4.48 -0.65
N LEU A 156 18.75 4.91 0.62
CA LEU A 156 17.60 4.72 1.51
C LEU A 156 16.36 5.43 0.97
N CYS A 157 16.49 6.68 0.51
CA CYS A 157 15.40 7.43 -0.08
C CYS A 157 14.86 6.76 -1.34
N GLN A 158 15.73 6.20 -2.18
CA GLN A 158 15.31 5.48 -3.38
C GLN A 158 14.54 4.19 -3.04
N GLU A 159 15.04 3.41 -2.09
CA GLU A 159 14.38 2.16 -1.65
C GLU A 159 13.03 2.43 -0.98
N ILE A 160 12.95 3.46 -0.12
CA ILE A 160 11.71 3.86 0.56
C ILE A 160 10.71 4.40 -0.47
N SER A 161 11.16 5.20 -1.45
CA SER A 161 10.30 5.73 -2.50
C SER A 161 9.67 4.62 -3.34
N LYS A 162 10.41 3.57 -3.68
CA LYS A 162 9.86 2.39 -4.39
C LYS A 162 8.75 1.72 -3.59
N GLU A 163 8.96 1.47 -2.31
CA GLU A 163 7.95 0.86 -1.46
C GLU A 163 6.70 1.76 -1.32
N LEU A 164 6.90 3.07 -1.09
CA LEU A 164 5.79 4.03 -1.01
C LEU A 164 4.97 4.05 -2.29
N VAL A 165 5.63 4.06 -3.46
CA VAL A 165 4.97 4.06 -4.77
C VAL A 165 4.14 2.78 -4.97
N GLU A 166 4.65 1.62 -4.58
CA GLU A 166 3.90 0.36 -4.63
C GLU A 166 2.65 0.39 -3.72
N LEU A 167 2.79 0.89 -2.48
CA LEU A 167 1.68 1.04 -1.55
C LEU A 167 0.61 1.99 -2.10
N ILE A 168 1.03 3.13 -2.63
CA ILE A 168 0.15 4.14 -3.23
C ILE A 168 -0.56 3.58 -4.45
N PHE A 169 0.17 2.95 -5.36
CA PHE A 169 -0.39 2.33 -6.56
C PHE A 169 -1.45 1.29 -6.21
N ASN A 170 -1.17 0.40 -5.26
CA ASN A 170 -2.12 -0.63 -4.83
C ASN A 170 -3.37 -0.05 -4.18
N ALA A 171 -3.24 1.06 -3.46
CA ALA A 171 -4.38 1.72 -2.81
C ALA A 171 -5.23 2.59 -3.76
N THR A 172 -4.68 2.96 -4.92
CA THR A 172 -5.31 3.86 -5.89
C THR A 172 -5.64 3.14 -7.20
N LEU A 173 -4.64 2.91 -8.03
CA LEU A 173 -4.77 2.35 -9.38
C LEU A 173 -4.87 0.81 -9.42
N GLY A 174 -4.42 0.13 -8.36
CA GLY A 174 -4.45 -1.33 -8.27
C GLY A 174 -5.73 -1.92 -7.65
N ASN A 175 -6.63 -1.09 -7.15
CA ASN A 175 -7.77 -1.53 -6.34
C ASN A 175 -9.13 -1.34 -7.05
N TRP A 176 -9.17 -1.58 -8.35
CA TRP A 176 -10.37 -1.45 -9.20
C TRP A 176 -11.16 -2.76 -9.29
#